data_57660d373d518d17e856ce46777a997f
#
_entry.id   57660d373d518d17e856ce46777a997f
#
_cell.length_a   1.000
_cell.length_b   1.000
_cell.length_c   1.000
_cell.angle_alpha   90.00
_cell.angle_beta   90.00
_cell.angle_gamma   90.00
#
_symmetry.space_group_name_H-M   'P 1'
#
loop_
_entity.id
_entity.type
_entity.pdbx_description
1 polymer ?
#
loop_
_entity_poly.entity_id
_entity_poly.type
_entity_poly.pdbx_seq_one_letter_code
_entity_poly.pdbx_strand_id
1 'polypeptide(L)'
;MKYLIKFYTILIFLLIFSFNLNADEKIKIGLVIPLSGEFRELGESVLKSVRLAINDINDNKIIIVPKDNQNDPDQTLLVSEQLYDDGVKIIIGPIFIGYAQCVVLTYRIPLHV
;
A
#
# COMPACT_ATOMS: atom_id res chain seq x y z
N MET A 1 16.87 -48.41 18.85
CA MET A 1 16.86 -47.08 19.46
C MET A 1 17.34 -45.95 18.51
N LYS A 2 18.43 -46.14 17.78
CA LYS A 2 18.97 -45.09 16.88
C LYS A 2 17.98 -44.65 15.78
N TYR A 3 17.14 -45.53 15.28
CA TYR A 3 16.17 -45.24 14.25
C TYR A 3 14.92 -44.52 14.80
N LEU A 4 14.50 -44.79 16.03
CA LEU A 4 13.41 -44.11 16.70
C LEU A 4 13.75 -42.64 16.99
N ILE A 5 14.98 -42.35 17.39
CA ILE A 5 15.43 -40.97 17.64
C ILE A 5 15.47 -40.18 16.34
N LYS A 6 15.96 -40.77 15.24
CA LYS A 6 15.92 -40.13 13.91
C LYS A 6 14.52 -39.89 13.41
N PHE A 7 13.59 -40.81 13.66
CA PHE A 7 12.20 -40.66 13.30
C PHE A 7 11.54 -39.52 14.07
N TYR A 8 11.78 -39.40 15.37
CA TYR A 8 11.29 -38.31 16.21
C TYR A 8 11.86 -36.97 15.81
N THR A 9 13.15 -36.89 15.46
CA THR A 9 13.75 -35.63 15.01
C THR A 9 13.20 -35.15 13.68
N ILE A 10 12.93 -36.06 12.74
CA ILE A 10 12.30 -35.73 11.46
C ILE A 10 10.84 -35.28 11.67
N LEU A 11 10.11 -35.96 12.57
CA LEU A 11 8.73 -35.61 12.89
C LEU A 11 8.62 -34.22 13.54
N ILE A 12 9.53 -33.90 14.47
CA ILE A 12 9.62 -32.58 15.10
C ILE A 12 10.01 -31.50 14.08
N PHE A 13 10.93 -31.81 13.18
CA PHE A 13 11.33 -30.89 12.12
C PHE A 13 10.17 -30.59 11.14
N LEU A 14 9.39 -31.60 10.78
CA LEU A 14 8.17 -31.47 9.97
C LEU A 14 7.08 -30.64 10.67
N LEU A 15 6.90 -30.81 11.98
CA LEU A 15 5.96 -30.05 12.79
C LEU A 15 6.35 -28.57 12.87
N ILE A 16 7.65 -28.26 13.01
CA ILE A 16 8.15 -26.87 13.03
C ILE A 16 7.99 -26.21 11.65
N PHE A 17 8.15 -26.96 10.57
CA PHE A 17 8.00 -26.46 9.21
C PHE A 17 6.54 -26.21 8.80
N SER A 18 5.59 -26.80 9.55
CA SER A 18 4.15 -26.61 9.31
C SER A 18 3.57 -25.31 9.92
N PHE A 19 4.36 -24.56 10.65
CA PHE A 19 4.01 -23.16 10.99
C PHE A 19 4.15 -22.28 9.74
N ASN A 20 3.20 -22.47 8.82
CA ASN A 20 2.96 -21.46 7.79
C ASN A 20 2.57 -20.18 8.53
N LEU A 21 3.50 -19.24 8.64
CA LEU A 21 3.21 -17.86 8.92
C LEU A 21 2.28 -17.37 7.80
N ASN A 22 0.99 -17.43 8.03
CA ASN A 22 0.03 -16.65 7.28
C ASN A 22 0.36 -15.19 7.62
N ALA A 23 1.29 -14.61 6.87
CA ALA A 23 1.46 -13.17 6.86
C ALA A 23 0.14 -12.61 6.34
N ASP A 24 -0.62 -12.00 7.22
CA ASP A 24 -1.89 -11.36 6.90
C ASP A 24 -1.57 -10.23 5.90
N GLU A 25 -1.86 -10.47 4.62
CA GLU A 25 -1.50 -9.57 3.53
C GLU A 25 -2.24 -8.25 3.71
N LYS A 26 -1.51 -7.20 4.06
CA LYS A 26 -2.07 -5.86 4.25
C LYS A 26 -2.31 -5.20 2.90
N ILE A 27 -3.47 -4.59 2.75
CA ILE A 27 -3.87 -3.84 1.56
C ILE A 27 -3.38 -2.40 1.72
N LYS A 28 -2.38 -2.02 0.94
CA LYS A 28 -1.86 -0.65 0.92
C LYS A 28 -2.63 0.17 -0.11
N ILE A 29 -3.20 1.28 0.33
CA ILE A 29 -3.86 2.28 -0.51
C ILE A 29 -3.04 3.56 -0.47
N GLY A 30 -2.52 3.99 -1.60
CA GLY A 30 -1.80 5.25 -1.75
C GLY A 30 -2.77 6.43 -1.80
N LEU A 31 -2.41 7.51 -1.15
CA LEU A 31 -3.18 8.76 -1.16
C LEU A 31 -2.27 9.89 -1.60
N VAL A 32 -2.46 10.39 -2.83
CA VAL A 32 -1.67 11.46 -3.42
C VAL A 32 -2.43 12.78 -3.29
N ILE A 33 -1.99 13.62 -2.38
CA ILE A 33 -2.68 14.86 -1.98
C ILE A 33 -1.67 15.95 -1.63
N PRO A 34 -2.04 17.25 -1.75
CA PRO A 34 -1.18 18.33 -1.28
C PRO A 34 -1.21 18.38 0.27
N LEU A 35 -0.11 18.07 0.91
CA LEU A 35 0.07 18.19 2.36
C LEU A 35 0.95 19.37 2.76
N SER A 36 1.41 20.13 1.79
CA SER A 36 2.18 21.36 1.95
C SER A 36 1.71 22.45 0.99
N GLY A 37 2.18 23.68 1.19
CA GLY A 37 1.86 24.82 0.34
C GLY A 37 0.42 25.35 0.52
N GLU A 38 -0.07 26.04 -0.51
CA GLU A 38 -1.36 26.74 -0.50
C GLU A 38 -2.57 25.83 -0.29
N PHE A 39 -2.52 24.60 -0.80
CA PHE A 39 -3.64 23.64 -0.75
C PHE A 39 -3.54 22.64 0.41
N ARG A 40 -2.65 22.88 1.36
CA ARG A 40 -2.42 22.01 2.50
C ARG A 40 -3.71 21.68 3.29
N GLU A 41 -4.52 22.70 3.58
CA GLU A 41 -5.77 22.51 4.35
C GLU A 41 -6.75 21.58 3.64
N LEU A 42 -6.82 21.67 2.30
CA LEU A 42 -7.63 20.78 1.48
C LEU A 42 -7.10 19.34 1.58
N GLY A 43 -5.81 19.15 1.41
CA GLY A 43 -5.17 17.82 1.52
C GLY A 43 -5.36 17.20 2.91
N GLU A 44 -5.19 17.97 3.96
CA GLU A 44 -5.42 17.51 5.34
C GLU A 44 -6.89 17.12 5.58
N SER A 45 -7.83 17.86 5.00
CA SER A 45 -9.26 17.55 5.09
C SER A 45 -9.59 16.23 4.41
N VAL A 46 -9.03 15.99 3.23
CA VAL A 46 -9.18 14.71 2.51
C VAL A 46 -8.54 13.56 3.31
N LEU A 47 -7.34 13.76 3.86
CA LEU A 47 -6.68 12.74 4.68
C LEU A 47 -7.52 12.36 5.91
N LYS A 48 -8.09 13.35 6.59
CA LYS A 48 -8.99 13.12 7.74
C LYS A 48 -10.23 12.33 7.32
N SER A 49 -10.85 12.69 6.19
CA SER A 49 -12.04 12.00 5.67
C SER A 49 -11.74 10.55 5.31
N VAL A 50 -10.62 10.29 4.65
CA VAL A 50 -10.19 8.92 4.30
C VAL A 50 -9.91 8.10 5.57
N ARG A 51 -9.22 8.68 6.56
CA ARG A 51 -8.97 7.99 7.84
C ARG A 51 -10.26 7.68 8.59
N LEU A 52 -11.23 8.58 8.57
CA LEU A 52 -12.55 8.34 9.17
C LEU A 52 -13.25 7.18 8.49
N ALA A 53 -13.29 7.17 7.15
CA ALA A 53 -13.90 6.08 6.39
C ALA A 53 -13.24 4.72 6.66
N ILE A 54 -11.90 4.67 6.75
CA ILE A 54 -11.18 3.42 7.09
C ILE A 54 -11.51 2.98 8.52
N ASN A 55 -11.60 3.92 9.45
CA ASN A 55 -11.96 3.61 10.83
C ASN A 55 -13.39 3.04 10.93
N ASP A 56 -14.32 3.57 10.12
CA ASP A 56 -15.71 3.04 10.06
C ASP A 56 -15.77 1.63 9.46
N ILE A 57 -14.91 1.32 8.48
CA ILE A 57 -14.76 -0.03 7.91
C ILE A 57 -14.22 -1.00 8.97
N ASN A 58 -13.41 -0.51 9.91
CA ASN A 58 -12.82 -1.28 11.00
C ASN A 58 -12.07 -2.55 10.55
N ASP A 59 -11.37 -2.46 9.41
CA ASP A 59 -10.51 -3.51 8.89
C ASP A 59 -9.03 -3.13 9.08
N ASN A 60 -8.34 -3.85 9.96
CA ASN A 60 -6.94 -3.61 10.28
C ASN A 60 -5.97 -4.04 9.14
N LYS A 61 -6.47 -4.63 8.07
CA LYS A 61 -5.70 -5.01 6.89
C LYS A 61 -5.46 -3.83 5.95
N ILE A 62 -6.28 -2.79 6.04
CA ILE A 62 -6.18 -1.61 5.18
C ILE A 62 -5.20 -0.60 5.78
N ILE A 63 -4.19 -0.24 4.99
CA ILE A 63 -3.20 0.78 5.35
C ILE A 63 -3.25 1.90 4.34
N ILE A 64 -3.41 3.14 4.82
CA ILE A 64 -3.28 4.32 3.98
C ILE A 64 -1.84 4.81 3.98
N VAL A 65 -1.29 5.03 2.80
CA VAL A 65 0.05 5.57 2.57
C VAL A 65 -0.10 6.96 1.93
N PRO A 66 -0.15 8.03 2.73
CA PRO A 66 -0.25 9.39 2.21
C PRO A 66 1.09 9.85 1.64
N LYS A 67 1.04 10.52 0.51
CA LYS A 67 2.19 11.17 -0.14
C LYS A 67 1.82 12.61 -0.50
N ASP A 68 2.72 13.53 -0.18
CA ASP A 68 2.60 14.94 -0.52
C ASP A 68 3.03 15.17 -1.96
N ASN A 69 2.11 15.61 -2.81
CA ASN A 69 2.42 16.00 -4.18
C ASN A 69 2.70 17.50 -4.33
N GLN A 70 2.65 18.29 -3.24
CA GLN A 70 2.91 19.73 -3.23
C GLN A 70 2.08 20.53 -4.25
N ASN A 71 1.02 19.96 -4.78
CA ASN A 71 0.25 20.47 -5.91
C ASN A 71 1.13 20.74 -7.15
N ASP A 72 2.10 19.88 -7.39
CA ASP A 72 3.06 19.96 -8.49
C ASP A 72 2.98 18.68 -9.36
N PRO A 73 2.96 18.79 -10.71
CA PRO A 73 2.83 17.63 -11.58
C PRO A 73 4.03 16.70 -11.54
N ASP A 74 5.26 17.23 -11.46
CA ASP A 74 6.47 16.43 -11.43
C ASP A 74 6.58 15.68 -10.10
N GLN A 75 6.25 16.36 -9.01
CA GLN A 75 6.16 15.74 -7.69
C GLN A 75 5.06 14.68 -7.63
N THR A 76 3.92 14.94 -8.29
CA THR A 76 2.83 13.95 -8.39
C THR A 76 3.29 12.67 -9.07
N LEU A 77 4.02 12.79 -10.17
CA LEU A 77 4.61 11.64 -10.87
C LEU A 77 5.57 10.87 -9.96
N LEU A 78 6.52 11.59 -9.36
CA LEU A 78 7.53 11.01 -8.48
C LEU A 78 6.91 10.21 -7.32
N VAL A 79 5.95 10.80 -6.60
CA VAL A 79 5.32 10.11 -5.46
C VAL A 79 4.44 8.94 -5.90
N SER A 80 3.87 8.99 -7.09
CA SER A 80 3.10 7.89 -7.67
C SER A 80 4.00 6.69 -8.01
N GLU A 81 5.18 6.94 -8.57
CA GLU A 81 6.20 5.92 -8.81
C GLU A 81 6.68 5.28 -7.49
N GLN A 82 6.95 6.10 -6.48
CA GLN A 82 7.31 5.60 -5.15
C GLN A 82 6.23 4.70 -4.55
N LEU A 83 4.95 5.06 -4.68
CA LEU A 83 3.84 4.24 -4.20
C LEU A 83 3.78 2.90 -4.95
N TYR A 84 4.04 2.90 -6.25
CA TYR A 84 4.10 1.69 -7.04
C TYR A 84 5.23 0.75 -6.55
N ASP A 85 6.43 1.30 -6.34
CA ASP A 85 7.59 0.55 -5.84
C ASP A 85 7.35 0.00 -4.42
N ASP A 86 6.60 0.74 -3.60
CA ASP A 86 6.17 0.32 -2.26
C ASP A 86 5.09 -0.80 -2.27
N GLY A 87 4.68 -1.25 -3.46
CA GLY A 87 3.69 -2.32 -3.64
C GLY A 87 2.25 -1.88 -3.44
N VAL A 88 1.97 -0.58 -3.57
CA VAL A 88 0.60 -0.04 -3.55
C VAL A 88 -0.10 -0.40 -4.85
N LYS A 89 -1.31 -0.96 -4.74
CA LYS A 89 -2.10 -1.39 -5.91
C LYS A 89 -3.23 -0.43 -6.27
N ILE A 90 -3.61 0.42 -5.33
CA ILE A 90 -4.71 1.39 -5.50
C ILE A 90 -4.19 2.75 -5.07
N ILE A 91 -4.35 3.75 -5.92
CA ILE A 91 -4.05 5.15 -5.60
C ILE A 91 -5.33 5.96 -5.63
N ILE A 92 -5.55 6.76 -4.60
CA ILE A 92 -6.59 7.77 -4.52
C ILE A 92 -5.93 9.14 -4.73
N GLY A 93 -6.37 9.89 -5.71
CA GLY A 93 -5.82 11.17 -6.11
C GLY A 93 -5.17 11.11 -7.50
N PRO A 94 -4.55 12.19 -7.94
CA PRO A 94 -4.46 13.52 -7.31
C PRO A 94 -5.80 14.26 -7.30
N ILE A 95 -5.95 15.25 -6.42
CA ILE A 95 -7.21 16.01 -6.27
C ILE A 95 -7.48 16.87 -7.52
N PHE A 96 -6.43 17.38 -8.16
CA PHE A 96 -6.55 18.22 -9.34
C PHE A 96 -6.44 17.38 -10.62
N ILE A 97 -7.47 17.49 -11.48
CA ILE A 97 -7.61 16.69 -12.72
C ILE A 97 -6.42 16.85 -13.66
N GLY A 98 -5.78 18.03 -13.71
CA GLY A 98 -4.62 18.28 -14.56
C GLY A 98 -3.41 17.34 -14.28
N TYR A 99 -3.33 16.78 -13.09
CA TYR A 99 -2.25 15.88 -12.68
C TYR A 99 -2.62 14.40 -12.79
N ALA A 100 -3.89 14.09 -12.97
CA ALA A 100 -4.36 12.71 -13.10
C ALA A 100 -3.75 11.99 -14.32
N GLN A 101 -3.46 12.73 -15.40
CA GLN A 101 -2.81 12.15 -16.58
C GLN A 101 -1.41 11.62 -16.30
N CYS A 102 -0.66 12.25 -15.40
CA CYS A 102 0.67 11.79 -15.01
C CYS A 102 0.60 10.42 -14.33
N VAL A 103 -0.39 10.23 -13.45
CA VAL A 103 -0.58 8.97 -12.72
C VAL A 103 -1.01 7.83 -13.65
N VAL A 104 -1.94 8.10 -14.58
CA VAL A 104 -2.42 7.10 -15.56
C VAL A 104 -1.29 6.64 -16.50
N LEU A 105 -0.38 7.54 -16.89
CA LEU A 105 0.76 7.17 -17.73
C LEU A 105 1.78 6.28 -17.01
N THR A 106 1.96 6.48 -15.72
CA THR A 106 2.86 5.68 -14.87
C THR A 106 2.26 4.28 -14.61
N TYR A 107 0.95 4.21 -14.42
CA TYR A 107 0.20 2.97 -14.24
C TYR A 107 -0.26 2.34 -15.57
N ARG A 108 0.50 2.51 -16.64
CA ARG A 108 0.28 1.70 -17.83
C ARG A 108 0.60 0.25 -17.49
N ILE A 109 -0.39 -0.41 -16.88
CA ILE A 109 -0.39 -1.85 -16.66
C ILE A 109 -0.07 -2.48 -18.01
N PRO A 110 1.00 -3.27 -18.13
CA PRO A 110 1.13 -4.12 -19.29
C PRO A 110 -0.08 -5.06 -19.24
N LEU A 111 -1.07 -4.77 -20.05
CA LEU A 111 -2.11 -5.73 -20.37
C LEU A 111 -1.41 -6.91 -21.05
N HIS A 112 -0.88 -7.81 -20.26
CA HIS A 112 -0.61 -9.16 -20.71
C HIS A 112 -1.97 -9.83 -20.92
N VAL A 113 -2.45 -9.64 -22.11
CA VAL A 113 -3.51 -10.50 -22.64
C VAL A 113 -2.88 -11.86 -22.95
#